data_622b121bd1bd43f441e88f4b3121237d
#
_entry.id   622b121bd1bd43f441e88f4b3121237d
#
_cell.length_a   1.000
_cell.length_b   1.000
_cell.length_c   1.000
_cell.angle_alpha   90.00
_cell.angle_beta   90.00
_cell.angle_gamma   90.00
#
_symmetry.space_group_name_H-M   'P 1'
#
loop_
_entity.id
_entity.type
_entity.pdbx_description
1 polymer ?
#
loop_
_entity_poly.entity_id
_entity_poly.type
_entity_poly.pdbx_seq_one_letter_code
_entity_poly.pdbx_strand_id
1 'polypeptide(L)'
;YAANALANGKEKAGTIGGLLGETVFVSTADDLEKQLNTTEPKTIVITADIDMQNKSHTRIRDNKTIVGSYGNKTIYDSQFRTNDTYGAVDDNPSDNIIFRNLNMIAKNVKNRILINIWSSRQIWVDHCTFISYLPSDHTGNGQDEVGKFIWLNTPYESYLDAKDNGRSPDYITISYNTFKNRFWTVAYGTQNSETSRCRTT
;
A
#
# COMPACT_ATOMS: atom_id res chain seq x y z
N TYR A 1 13.99 -8.76 8.69
CA TYR A 1 14.55 -7.55 8.06
C TYR A 1 13.68 -6.33 8.31
N ALA A 2 12.36 -6.44 8.03
CA ALA A 2 11.41 -5.33 8.25
C ALA A 2 11.33 -4.86 9.72
N ALA A 3 11.57 -5.76 10.67
CA ALA A 3 11.53 -5.43 12.09
C ALA A 3 12.80 -4.72 12.61
N ASN A 4 13.92 -4.84 11.90
CA ASN A 4 15.24 -4.34 12.35
C ASN A 4 15.98 -3.64 11.22
N ALA A 5 15.33 -2.70 10.54
CA ALA A 5 15.97 -2.00 9.44
C ALA A 5 17.11 -1.09 9.91
N LEU A 6 18.28 -1.29 9.32
CA LEU A 6 19.40 -0.36 9.47
C LEU A 6 19.35 0.66 8.34
N ALA A 7 19.38 1.93 8.69
CA ALA A 7 19.51 3.00 7.73
C ALA A 7 20.81 3.76 7.95
N ASN A 8 21.66 3.79 6.93
CA ASN A 8 22.96 4.48 6.98
C ASN A 8 23.81 4.03 8.20
N GLY A 9 23.78 2.71 8.53
CA GLY A 9 24.51 2.14 9.65
C GLY A 9 23.95 2.48 11.04
N LYS A 10 22.78 3.12 11.12
CA LYS A 10 22.10 3.41 12.40
C LYS A 10 20.86 2.55 12.53
N GLU A 11 20.67 1.94 13.69
CA GLU A 11 19.41 1.28 14.01
C GLU A 11 18.27 2.29 13.92
N LYS A 12 17.26 1.95 13.11
CA LYS A 12 15.97 2.61 13.14
C LYS A 12 14.93 1.65 13.69
N ALA A 13 13.93 2.21 14.34
CA ALA A 13 12.76 1.43 14.74
C ALA A 13 12.24 0.67 13.50
N GLY A 14 12.10 -0.64 13.61
CA GLY A 14 11.55 -1.47 12.56
C GLY A 14 10.09 -1.13 12.28
N THR A 15 9.56 -1.72 11.21
CA THR A 15 8.13 -1.62 10.90
C THR A 15 7.35 -2.46 11.91
N ILE A 16 6.63 -1.83 12.82
CA ILE A 16 5.85 -2.48 13.88
C ILE A 16 4.33 -2.34 13.67
N GLY A 17 3.92 -1.52 12.68
CA GLY A 17 2.51 -1.30 12.38
C GLY A 17 1.71 -0.82 13.59
N GLY A 18 0.56 -1.45 13.81
CA GLY A 18 -0.34 -1.14 14.91
C GLY A 18 -0.04 -1.81 16.25
N LEU A 19 1.16 -2.39 16.44
CA LEU A 19 1.50 -3.19 17.62
C LEU A 19 1.28 -2.48 18.95
N LEU A 20 1.44 -1.16 19.00
CA LEU A 20 1.30 -0.37 20.23
C LEU A 20 -0.13 0.13 20.49
N GLY A 21 -1.06 -0.21 19.61
CA GLY A 21 -2.47 0.20 19.74
C GLY A 21 -3.42 -0.94 20.03
N GLU A 22 -4.71 -0.64 19.97
CA GLU A 22 -5.74 -1.64 20.16
C GLU A 22 -5.85 -2.60 18.96
N THR A 23 -6.36 -3.80 19.24
CA THR A 23 -6.77 -4.74 18.19
C THR A 23 -8.28 -4.60 17.97
N VAL A 24 -8.68 -4.33 16.72
CA VAL A 24 -10.07 -4.22 16.32
C VAL A 24 -10.39 -5.28 15.25
N PHE A 25 -11.64 -5.74 15.25
CA PHE A 25 -12.13 -6.74 14.32
C PHE A 25 -13.13 -6.09 13.36
N VAL A 26 -12.93 -6.26 12.05
CA VAL A 26 -13.77 -5.64 11.03
C VAL A 26 -14.25 -6.69 10.02
N SER A 27 -15.48 -6.50 9.56
CA SER A 27 -16.13 -7.38 8.58
C SER A 27 -16.82 -6.64 7.44
N THR A 28 -16.80 -5.31 7.44
CA THR A 28 -17.46 -4.46 6.42
C THR A 28 -16.49 -3.44 5.86
N ALA A 29 -16.80 -2.92 4.66
CA ALA A 29 -16.00 -1.89 4.00
C ALA A 29 -16.02 -0.56 4.79
N ASP A 30 -17.18 -0.20 5.35
CA ASP A 30 -17.32 1.03 6.13
C ASP A 30 -16.52 0.99 7.43
N ASP A 31 -16.57 -0.13 8.15
CA ASP A 31 -15.77 -0.30 9.35
C ASP A 31 -14.27 -0.30 9.04
N LEU A 32 -13.87 -1.00 7.97
CA LEU A 32 -12.48 -1.01 7.54
C LEU A 32 -11.98 0.40 7.23
N GLU A 33 -12.69 1.14 6.39
CA GLU A 33 -12.33 2.52 6.06
C GLU A 33 -12.24 3.41 7.30
N LYS A 34 -13.22 3.31 8.20
CA LYS A 34 -13.22 4.04 9.47
C LYS A 34 -11.99 3.75 10.31
N GLN A 35 -11.62 2.47 10.48
CA GLN A 35 -10.46 2.10 11.32
C GLN A 35 -9.13 2.47 10.67
N LEU A 36 -9.03 2.39 9.34
CA LEU A 36 -7.84 2.79 8.60
C LEU A 36 -7.56 4.29 8.71
N ASN A 37 -8.59 5.12 8.84
CA ASN A 37 -8.48 6.59 8.86
C ASN A 37 -8.33 7.18 10.28
N THR A 38 -8.25 6.37 11.32
CA THR A 38 -7.96 6.85 12.70
C THR A 38 -6.47 7.22 12.84
N THR A 39 -6.15 8.16 13.71
CA THR A 39 -4.76 8.58 14.00
C THR A 39 -4.04 7.62 14.93
N GLU A 40 -4.78 6.93 15.80
CA GLU A 40 -4.22 6.01 16.77
C GLU A 40 -3.63 4.76 16.12
N PRO A 41 -2.55 4.19 16.66
CA PRO A 41 -2.06 2.88 16.22
C PRO A 41 -3.15 1.81 16.36
N LYS A 42 -3.29 0.92 15.35
CA LYS A 42 -4.28 -0.16 15.39
C LYS A 42 -3.82 -1.41 14.66
N THR A 43 -4.10 -2.56 15.28
CA THR A 43 -4.11 -3.84 14.58
C THR A 43 -5.54 -4.16 14.14
N ILE A 44 -5.79 -4.13 12.84
CA ILE A 44 -7.11 -4.33 12.22
C ILE A 44 -7.17 -5.75 11.68
N VAL A 45 -7.96 -6.59 12.33
CA VAL A 45 -8.16 -7.99 11.96
C VAL A 45 -9.38 -8.11 11.06
N ILE A 46 -9.16 -8.53 9.82
CA ILE A 46 -10.22 -8.77 8.83
C ILE A 46 -10.85 -10.12 9.12
N THR A 47 -12.13 -10.15 9.46
CA THR A 47 -12.84 -11.35 9.88
C THR A 47 -13.79 -11.94 8.84
N ALA A 48 -14.11 -11.18 7.80
CA ALA A 48 -14.92 -11.61 6.65
C ALA A 48 -14.29 -11.14 5.35
N ASP A 49 -14.74 -11.67 4.23
CA ASP A 49 -14.39 -11.10 2.93
C ASP A 49 -15.08 -9.74 2.75
N ILE A 50 -14.33 -8.74 2.30
CA ILE A 50 -14.79 -7.34 2.20
C ILE A 50 -14.69 -6.87 0.76
N ASP A 51 -15.77 -6.31 0.23
CA ASP A 51 -15.82 -5.69 -1.09
C ASP A 51 -15.72 -4.16 -0.97
N MET A 52 -14.62 -3.61 -1.54
CA MET A 52 -14.31 -2.18 -1.52
C MET A 52 -14.65 -1.46 -2.83
N GLN A 53 -15.38 -2.10 -3.75
CA GLN A 53 -15.65 -1.54 -5.10
C GLN A 53 -16.26 -0.14 -5.08
N ASN A 54 -17.11 0.15 -4.09
CA ASN A 54 -17.79 1.44 -3.92
C ASN A 54 -16.96 2.47 -3.12
N LYS A 55 -15.77 2.08 -2.68
CA LYS A 55 -14.83 2.96 -1.98
C LYS A 55 -13.72 3.40 -2.93
N SER A 56 -13.58 4.69 -3.12
CA SER A 56 -12.49 5.25 -3.90
C SER A 56 -11.45 5.85 -2.97
N HIS A 57 -10.18 5.48 -3.17
CA HIS A 57 -9.06 6.09 -2.47
C HIS A 57 -9.14 6.04 -0.93
N THR A 58 -9.30 4.83 -0.39
CA THR A 58 -9.32 4.65 1.06
C THR A 58 -7.96 4.98 1.67
N ARG A 59 -7.92 6.02 2.49
CA ARG A 59 -6.73 6.46 3.21
C ARG A 59 -6.36 5.48 4.30
N ILE A 60 -5.06 5.19 4.43
CA ILE A 60 -4.48 4.52 5.60
C ILE A 60 -3.61 5.52 6.34
N ARG A 61 -3.92 5.77 7.61
CA ARG A 61 -3.08 6.59 8.50
C ARG A 61 -1.92 5.79 9.07
N ASP A 62 -1.01 6.48 9.77
CA ASP A 62 0.18 5.88 10.38
C ASP A 62 -0.14 4.71 11.31
N ASN A 63 0.87 3.88 11.53
CA ASN A 63 0.86 2.86 12.57
C ASN A 63 -0.32 1.88 12.47
N LYS A 64 -0.51 1.29 11.30
CA LYS A 64 -1.57 0.30 11.06
C LYS A 64 -1.01 -1.06 10.71
N THR A 65 -1.60 -2.10 11.28
CA THR A 65 -1.46 -3.48 10.82
C THR A 65 -2.81 -3.94 10.30
N ILE A 66 -2.88 -4.34 9.03
CA ILE A 66 -4.06 -4.94 8.40
C ILE A 66 -3.74 -6.41 8.21
N VAL A 67 -4.47 -7.28 8.91
CA VAL A 67 -4.18 -8.72 8.91
C VAL A 67 -5.44 -9.53 8.69
N GLY A 68 -5.38 -10.51 7.79
CA GLY A 68 -6.45 -11.49 7.61
C GLY A 68 -6.50 -12.46 8.78
N SER A 69 -7.70 -12.72 9.33
CA SER A 69 -7.91 -13.79 10.30
C SER A 69 -7.66 -15.16 9.68
N TYR A 70 -7.77 -16.21 10.47
CA TYR A 70 -7.58 -17.58 10.01
C TYR A 70 -8.34 -17.86 8.68
N GLY A 71 -7.65 -18.48 7.73
CA GLY A 71 -8.18 -18.77 6.40
C GLY A 71 -7.98 -17.64 5.37
N ASN A 72 -7.11 -16.67 5.62
CA ASN A 72 -6.74 -15.59 4.70
C ASN A 72 -7.97 -14.90 4.09
N LYS A 73 -8.48 -13.88 4.74
CA LYS A 73 -9.65 -13.14 4.26
C LYS A 73 -9.34 -12.35 2.99
N THR A 74 -10.35 -12.13 2.19
CA THR A 74 -10.25 -11.46 0.90
C THR A 74 -10.75 -10.02 0.99
N ILE A 75 -9.96 -9.10 0.41
CA ILE A 75 -10.38 -7.73 0.16
C ILE A 75 -10.46 -7.56 -1.36
N TYR A 76 -11.68 -7.33 -1.87
CA TYR A 76 -11.93 -7.10 -3.28
C TYR A 76 -11.86 -5.62 -3.62
N ASP A 77 -11.29 -5.31 -4.78
CA ASP A 77 -11.29 -3.98 -5.41
C ASP A 77 -10.85 -2.84 -4.47
N SER A 78 -9.91 -3.11 -3.55
CA SER A 78 -9.33 -2.07 -2.71
C SER A 78 -8.61 -1.02 -3.55
N GLN A 79 -8.55 0.19 -3.02
CA GLN A 79 -7.72 1.26 -3.51
C GLN A 79 -7.12 1.99 -2.31
N PHE A 80 -6.31 1.26 -1.57
CA PHE A 80 -5.62 1.78 -0.40
C PHE A 80 -4.54 2.75 -0.81
N ARG A 81 -4.41 3.84 -0.07
CA ARG A 81 -3.34 4.80 -0.29
C ARG A 81 -2.83 5.38 1.02
N THR A 82 -1.59 5.80 1.00
CA THR A 82 -0.89 6.35 2.16
C THR A 82 -0.84 7.87 2.18
N ASN A 83 -1.53 8.55 1.24
CA ASN A 83 -1.62 10.01 1.16
C ASN A 83 -3.07 10.50 1.04
N ASP A 84 -3.31 11.77 1.27
CA ASP A 84 -4.66 12.34 1.25
C ASP A 84 -5.13 12.72 -0.17
N THR A 85 -4.24 13.17 -1.04
CA THR A 85 -4.60 13.75 -2.32
C THR A 85 -3.88 13.07 -3.48
N TYR A 86 -4.61 12.69 -4.52
CA TYR A 86 -3.99 12.17 -5.73
C TYR A 86 -3.30 13.31 -6.49
N GLY A 87 -1.99 13.16 -6.75
CA GLY A 87 -1.23 14.12 -7.55
C GLY A 87 -0.76 15.38 -6.82
N ALA A 88 -1.18 15.61 -5.58
CA ALA A 88 -0.67 16.73 -4.80
C ALA A 88 0.55 16.33 -3.98
N VAL A 89 1.40 17.30 -3.70
CA VAL A 89 2.42 17.17 -2.67
C VAL A 89 1.69 16.99 -1.34
N ASP A 90 1.73 15.78 -0.80
CA ASP A 90 1.20 15.52 0.53
C ASP A 90 2.34 15.67 1.52
N ASP A 91 2.29 16.71 2.28
CA ASP A 91 3.29 17.00 3.31
C ASP A 91 3.26 15.98 4.46
N ASN A 92 2.28 15.08 4.48
CA ASN A 92 2.09 14.13 5.55
C ASN A 92 1.70 12.71 5.06
N PRO A 93 2.54 12.03 4.27
CA PRO A 93 2.32 10.63 3.92
C PRO A 93 2.40 9.74 5.16
N SER A 94 1.62 8.69 5.19
CA SER A 94 1.55 7.77 6.32
C SER A 94 2.66 6.74 6.31
N ASP A 95 3.24 6.50 7.47
CA ASP A 95 4.36 5.58 7.69
C ASP A 95 3.96 4.41 8.61
N ASN A 96 4.82 3.39 8.67
CA ASN A 96 4.72 2.27 9.60
C ASN A 96 3.42 1.45 9.43
N ILE A 97 3.26 0.86 8.23
CA ILE A 97 2.07 0.09 7.86
C ILE A 97 2.45 -1.34 7.49
N ILE A 98 1.67 -2.30 7.99
CA ILE A 98 1.82 -3.73 7.70
C ILE A 98 0.55 -4.27 7.05
N PHE A 99 0.71 -4.98 5.92
CA PHE A 99 -0.32 -5.84 5.33
C PHE A 99 0.13 -7.29 5.45
N ARG A 100 -0.70 -8.15 6.04
CA ARG A 100 -0.32 -9.53 6.27
C ARG A 100 -1.47 -10.52 6.14
N ASN A 101 -1.18 -11.70 5.58
CA ASN A 101 -2.13 -12.81 5.46
C ASN A 101 -3.47 -12.42 4.80
N LEU A 102 -3.42 -11.68 3.70
CA LEU A 102 -4.59 -11.18 2.99
C LEU A 102 -4.62 -11.72 1.56
N ASN A 103 -5.80 -12.02 1.06
CA ASN A 103 -6.03 -12.08 -0.38
C ASN A 103 -6.53 -10.71 -0.85
N MET A 104 -5.85 -10.12 -1.83
CA MET A 104 -6.22 -8.83 -2.41
C MET A 104 -6.54 -9.03 -3.89
N ILE A 105 -7.79 -8.84 -4.26
CA ILE A 105 -8.29 -9.26 -5.56
C ILE A 105 -8.89 -8.07 -6.32
N ALA A 106 -8.38 -7.80 -7.53
CA ALA A 106 -9.03 -6.93 -8.50
C ALA A 106 -10.06 -7.74 -9.28
N LYS A 107 -11.34 -7.47 -9.08
CA LYS A 107 -12.46 -8.28 -9.60
C LYS A 107 -13.38 -7.52 -10.54
N ASN A 108 -13.88 -6.36 -10.11
CA ASN A 108 -14.93 -5.63 -10.83
C ASN A 108 -14.45 -4.27 -11.36
N VAL A 109 -13.46 -3.67 -10.72
CA VAL A 109 -13.04 -2.29 -11.04
C VAL A 109 -11.71 -2.31 -11.78
N LYS A 110 -11.73 -1.87 -13.02
CA LYS A 110 -10.52 -1.67 -13.84
C LYS A 110 -9.67 -0.54 -13.23
N ASN A 111 -8.39 -0.55 -13.58
CA ASN A 111 -7.43 0.52 -13.29
C ASN A 111 -7.17 0.81 -11.81
N ARG A 112 -7.60 -0.06 -10.90
CA ARG A 112 -7.28 0.12 -9.49
C ARG A 112 -5.85 -0.29 -9.18
N ILE A 113 -5.23 0.52 -8.36
CA ILE A 113 -4.01 0.21 -7.67
C ILE A 113 -4.43 -0.29 -6.29
N LEU A 114 -4.22 -1.58 -6.01
CA LEU A 114 -4.74 -2.15 -4.76
C LEU A 114 -4.08 -1.55 -3.53
N ILE A 115 -2.76 -1.29 -3.61
CA ILE A 115 -1.99 -0.58 -2.59
C ILE A 115 -1.13 0.49 -3.27
N ASN A 116 -1.44 1.74 -3.04
CA ASN A 116 -0.67 2.90 -3.51
C ASN A 116 0.13 3.50 -2.35
N ILE A 117 1.43 3.28 -2.38
CA ILE A 117 2.37 3.76 -1.36
C ILE A 117 3.01 5.04 -1.90
N TRP A 118 2.67 6.16 -1.31
CA TRP A 118 3.06 7.47 -1.80
C TRP A 118 3.97 8.17 -0.79
N SER A 119 5.26 8.28 -1.12
CA SER A 119 6.30 8.92 -0.28
C SER A 119 6.39 8.38 1.16
N SER A 120 5.90 7.19 1.41
CA SER A 120 5.78 6.58 2.73
C SER A 120 6.98 5.73 3.08
N ARG A 121 7.22 5.53 4.36
CA ARG A 121 8.32 4.74 4.88
C ARG A 121 7.83 3.65 5.81
N GLN A 122 8.68 2.61 6.00
CA GLN A 122 8.37 1.50 6.89
C GLN A 122 7.07 0.79 6.51
N ILE A 123 6.99 0.32 5.27
CA ILE A 123 5.85 -0.47 4.79
C ILE A 123 6.28 -1.93 4.66
N TRP A 124 5.47 -2.83 5.20
CA TRP A 124 5.70 -4.26 5.08
C TRP A 124 4.47 -4.96 4.51
N VAL A 125 4.64 -5.58 3.34
CA VAL A 125 3.61 -6.41 2.69
C VAL A 125 4.09 -7.85 2.71
N ASP A 126 3.42 -8.70 3.48
CA ASP A 126 3.92 -10.02 3.84
C ASP A 126 2.84 -11.10 3.76
N HIS A 127 3.17 -12.25 3.18
CA HIS A 127 2.27 -13.40 3.06
C HIS A 127 0.89 -13.06 2.47
N CYS A 128 0.85 -12.14 1.50
CA CYS A 128 -0.38 -11.76 0.80
C CYS A 128 -0.45 -12.41 -0.58
N THR A 129 -1.67 -12.64 -1.04
CA THR A 129 -1.94 -13.12 -2.40
C THR A 129 -2.67 -12.03 -3.18
N PHE A 130 -2.10 -11.62 -4.30
CA PHE A 130 -2.66 -10.62 -5.20
C PHE A 130 -3.14 -11.30 -6.49
N ILE A 131 -4.40 -11.11 -6.84
CA ILE A 131 -5.00 -11.72 -8.04
C ILE A 131 -5.78 -10.67 -8.82
N SER A 132 -5.69 -10.69 -10.15
CA SER A 132 -6.60 -9.96 -11.02
C SER A 132 -7.42 -10.93 -11.85
N TYR A 133 -8.73 -10.80 -11.81
CA TYR A 133 -9.65 -11.47 -12.74
C TYR A 133 -9.99 -10.59 -13.95
N LEU A 134 -9.52 -9.35 -13.95
CA LEU A 134 -9.73 -8.44 -15.06
C LEU A 134 -8.73 -8.76 -16.17
N PRO A 135 -9.16 -8.72 -17.44
CA PRO A 135 -8.25 -8.92 -18.55
C PRO A 135 -7.13 -7.87 -18.51
N SER A 136 -5.91 -8.32 -18.72
CA SER A 136 -4.79 -7.42 -18.98
C SER A 136 -4.97 -6.86 -20.38
N ASP A 137 -5.48 -5.66 -20.50
CA ASP A 137 -5.54 -4.98 -21.77
C ASP A 137 -4.16 -4.42 -22.12
N HIS A 138 -3.44 -5.12 -22.99
CA HIS A 138 -2.11 -4.71 -23.47
C HIS A 138 -2.18 -3.73 -24.65
N THR A 139 -3.37 -3.33 -25.06
CA THR A 139 -3.56 -2.54 -26.29
C THR A 139 -3.52 -1.03 -26.01
N GLY A 140 -3.51 -0.60 -24.78
CA GLY A 140 -3.53 0.81 -24.40
C GLY A 140 -2.14 1.46 -24.40
N ASN A 141 -2.03 2.63 -24.98
CA ASN A 141 -0.88 3.52 -24.80
C ASN A 141 -0.77 4.09 -23.37
N GLY A 142 -1.62 3.63 -22.47
CA GLY A 142 -1.80 4.19 -21.14
C GLY A 142 -1.29 3.28 -20.04
N GLN A 143 -0.42 3.79 -19.21
CA GLN A 143 -0.09 3.21 -17.91
C GLN A 143 -1.33 3.10 -17.02
N ASP A 144 -2.42 3.77 -17.39
CA ASP A 144 -3.63 3.93 -16.59
C ASP A 144 -4.63 2.78 -16.75
N GLU A 145 -4.61 2.07 -17.89
CA GLU A 145 -5.58 1.00 -18.16
C GLU A 145 -5.24 -0.34 -17.48
N VAL A 146 -4.00 -0.54 -17.08
CA VAL A 146 -3.51 -1.83 -16.60
C VAL A 146 -3.39 -1.87 -15.10
N GLY A 147 -3.92 -1.07 -14.31
CA GLY A 147 -3.83 -1.08 -12.84
C GLY A 147 -2.62 -1.85 -12.26
N LYS A 148 -2.24 -1.56 -11.06
CA LYS A 148 -1.09 -2.16 -10.40
C LYS A 148 -1.54 -2.86 -9.11
N PHE A 149 -0.88 -3.91 -8.69
CA PHE A 149 -1.17 -4.43 -7.35
C PHE A 149 -0.58 -3.50 -6.29
N ILE A 150 0.72 -3.23 -6.38
CA ILE A 150 1.41 -2.33 -5.47
C ILE A 150 2.12 -1.26 -6.31
N TRP A 151 1.91 -0.01 -5.97
CA TRP A 151 2.62 1.11 -6.60
C TRP A 151 3.38 1.90 -5.55
N LEU A 152 4.72 1.91 -5.69
CA LEU A 152 5.62 2.72 -4.90
C LEU A 152 5.86 4.02 -5.67
N ASN A 153 5.29 5.11 -5.20
CA ASN A 153 5.24 6.38 -5.94
C ASN A 153 5.74 7.56 -5.12
N THR A 154 6.32 8.51 -5.83
CA THR A 154 6.67 9.83 -5.30
C THR A 154 6.16 10.88 -6.28
N PRO A 155 5.38 11.89 -5.87
CA PRO A 155 5.00 13.00 -6.75
C PRO A 155 6.24 13.71 -7.29
N TYR A 156 6.15 14.22 -8.51
CA TYR A 156 7.27 14.90 -9.15
C TYR A 156 7.74 16.12 -8.33
N GLU A 157 6.79 16.93 -7.85
CA GLU A 157 7.08 18.08 -7.01
C GLU A 157 7.70 17.68 -5.68
N SER A 158 7.18 16.63 -5.03
CA SER A 158 7.81 16.06 -3.83
C SER A 158 9.19 15.48 -4.11
N TYR A 159 9.48 15.08 -5.35
CA TYR A 159 10.82 14.63 -5.71
C TYR A 159 11.82 15.82 -5.77
N LEU A 160 11.40 16.96 -6.25
CA LEU A 160 12.22 18.17 -6.23
C LEU A 160 12.45 18.63 -4.78
N ASP A 161 11.40 18.59 -3.95
CA ASP A 161 11.49 18.85 -2.51
C ASP A 161 12.19 17.72 -1.76
N ALA A 162 11.99 16.45 -2.15
CA ALA A 162 12.67 15.31 -1.57
C ALA A 162 14.18 15.27 -1.86
N LYS A 163 14.60 15.95 -2.89
CA LYS A 163 16.03 16.22 -3.11
C LYS A 163 16.61 16.99 -1.92
N ASP A 164 15.82 17.88 -1.34
CA ASP A 164 16.22 18.73 -0.22
C ASP A 164 15.73 18.18 1.13
N ASN A 165 14.60 17.48 1.20
CA ASN A 165 13.95 16.98 2.43
C ASN A 165 13.87 15.44 2.55
N GLY A 166 14.30 14.69 1.56
CA GLY A 166 14.52 13.23 1.65
C GLY A 166 13.27 12.37 1.75
N ARG A 167 12.08 12.81 1.27
CA ARG A 167 10.86 12.00 1.29
C ARG A 167 10.62 11.27 -0.02
N SER A 168 11.16 10.07 -0.11
CA SER A 168 10.77 9.04 -1.10
C SER A 168 10.28 7.80 -0.35
N PRO A 169 9.56 6.87 -0.99
CA PRO A 169 9.29 5.57 -0.41
C PRO A 169 10.59 4.90 0.03
N ASP A 170 10.69 4.55 1.30
CA ASP A 170 11.91 4.01 1.89
C ASP A 170 11.56 2.96 2.95
N TYR A 171 12.48 2.01 3.21
CA TYR A 171 12.25 0.90 4.15
C TYR A 171 11.01 0.08 3.79
N ILE A 172 10.84 -0.22 2.49
CA ILE A 172 9.75 -1.03 1.98
C ILE A 172 10.19 -2.48 1.92
N THR A 173 9.41 -3.36 2.56
CA THR A 173 9.63 -4.80 2.50
C THR A 173 8.41 -5.48 1.86
N ILE A 174 8.64 -6.24 0.79
CA ILE A 174 7.63 -7.04 0.11
C ILE A 174 8.14 -8.49 0.13
N SER A 175 7.56 -9.33 1.00
CA SER A 175 8.07 -10.66 1.28
C SER A 175 6.99 -11.73 1.24
N TYR A 176 7.34 -12.91 0.73
CA TYR A 176 6.49 -14.10 0.70
C TYR A 176 5.10 -13.89 0.08
N ASN A 177 4.99 -13.00 -0.90
CA ASN A 177 3.72 -12.72 -1.59
C ASN A 177 3.58 -13.54 -2.86
N THR A 178 2.33 -13.82 -3.23
CA THR A 178 1.97 -14.43 -4.50
C THR A 178 1.26 -13.43 -5.39
N PHE A 179 1.68 -13.29 -6.65
CA PHE A 179 1.07 -12.39 -7.63
C PHE A 179 0.57 -13.19 -8.84
N LYS A 180 -0.68 -12.98 -9.26
CA LYS A 180 -1.30 -13.70 -10.37
C LYS A 180 -2.07 -12.78 -11.29
N ASN A 181 -1.93 -13.03 -12.60
CA ASN A 181 -2.77 -12.47 -13.66
C ASN A 181 -2.71 -10.93 -13.81
N ARG A 182 -1.55 -10.31 -13.57
CA ARG A 182 -1.39 -8.89 -13.85
C ARG A 182 0.01 -8.57 -14.34
N PHE A 183 0.10 -7.66 -15.33
CA PHE A 183 1.38 -7.28 -15.93
C PHE A 183 2.24 -6.46 -14.95
N TRP A 184 1.63 -5.48 -14.28
CA TRP A 184 2.32 -4.65 -13.30
C TRP A 184 2.06 -5.16 -11.88
N THR A 185 2.91 -6.05 -11.41
CA THR A 185 2.77 -6.61 -10.06
C THR A 185 3.20 -5.61 -8.99
N VAL A 186 4.43 -5.14 -9.08
CA VAL A 186 4.96 -4.05 -8.27
C VAL A 186 5.52 -3.00 -9.23
N ALA A 187 4.95 -1.82 -9.24
CA ALA A 187 5.44 -0.70 -10.01
C ALA A 187 6.21 0.25 -9.12
N TYR A 188 7.28 0.79 -9.65
CA TYR A 188 8.15 1.72 -8.95
C TYR A 188 8.40 2.93 -9.84
N GLY A 189 8.27 4.13 -9.30
CA GLY A 189 8.60 5.33 -10.04
C GLY A 189 7.65 6.50 -9.80
N THR A 190 8.05 7.64 -10.32
CA THR A 190 7.23 8.86 -10.34
C THR A 190 6.20 8.81 -11.47
N GLN A 191 5.19 9.63 -11.39
CA GLN A 191 4.19 9.78 -12.45
C GLN A 191 4.80 10.29 -13.78
N ASN A 192 5.95 10.95 -13.74
CA ASN A 192 6.68 11.42 -14.91
C ASN A 192 7.95 10.61 -15.11
N SER A 193 8.05 9.95 -16.25
CA SER A 193 9.03 8.93 -16.59
C SER A 193 10.51 9.38 -16.63
N GLU A 194 10.80 10.65 -16.54
CA GLU A 194 12.16 11.17 -16.79
C GLU A 194 13.07 11.20 -15.56
N THR A 195 12.56 10.98 -14.36
CA THR A 195 13.34 11.19 -13.13
C THR A 195 13.21 10.15 -12.04
N SER A 196 12.67 8.96 -12.33
CA SER A 196 12.56 7.91 -11.31
C SER A 196 13.93 7.37 -10.91
N ARG A 197 14.42 7.78 -9.77
CA ARG A 197 15.57 7.14 -9.13
C ARG A 197 15.10 6.22 -8.03
N CYS A 198 15.11 4.95 -8.33
CA CYS A 198 14.92 3.88 -7.37
C CYS A 198 16.27 3.56 -6.71
N ARG A 199 16.35 3.54 -5.41
CA ARG A 199 17.44 2.86 -4.70
C ARG A 199 16.94 1.49 -4.29
N THR A 200 17.45 0.45 -4.93
CA THR A 200 17.35 -0.92 -4.43
C THR A 200 18.60 -1.18 -3.59
N THR A 201 18.43 -1.53 -2.35
CA THR A 201 19.49 -2.08 -1.49
C THR A 201 19.28 -3.56 -1.34
#